data_898efdaa5f925731870308a207686650
#
_entry.id   898efdaa5f925731870308a207686650
#
_cell.length_a   1.000
_cell.length_b   1.000
_cell.length_c   1.000
_cell.angle_alpha   90.00
_cell.angle_beta   90.00
_cell.angle_gamma   90.00
#
_symmetry.space_group_name_H-M   'P 1'
#
loop_
_entity.id
_entity.type
_entity.pdbx_description
1 polymer ?
#
loop_
_entity_poly.entity_id
_entity_poly.type
_entity_poly.pdbx_seq_one_letter_code
_entity_poly.pdbx_strand_id
1 'polypeptide(L)'
;MGVDHADPGAVHRIIDLELPEQTRMFRAMKAIQYRAAVVTLGAVGMLAAASGCGPAARNCSDPVALATDRSNCGACGVECNSDQGCMAGACYDLPCDPGKVSKCYTGTADTANVGSCKDGNKTCAADKTWGPCEGQVLPGAEVCGNSLDDNCSGQVDEDTDLDGDGFTTCAGDCCDSVQCSKPALVNPGSFEIAGNTVDDDCDGMVDNAAVTCDSTLQSNSNLALDYARAMDLCQVATLNDKKWGIISAQFTKADGNGLPAAVQRSIRAKFGNAVLPKAGAQLAMFSTGNAAGKNDINPPYVDFDRPNPVGTSSGFPADFVAANGGKLPNAPGCPEPFGTTANDAIMLTLTVRVPSNARSFSLASNFFSSEFPEFTCTPYNDFFVVLLDSMFNGMPANPADKNLAFYQDAGGGKYPVGVNLAYSANGTGTGLFNQCVNGETGCSGSEVSMITTCQGTNELIGTGFDTPRSGSCDSNSLMGGGTGWLVTRGNVVGGEIIKLRLAIWDTSDSALDSLVVLDNFQWSVEGSDPGTVVE
;
A
#
# COMPACT_ATOMS: atom_id res chain seq x y z
N MET A 1 10.98 -45.72 -57.84
CA MET A 1 10.93 -45.11 -59.17
C MET A 1 10.36 -43.72 -58.96
N GLY A 2 11.08 -42.79 -59.11
CA GLY A 2 11.78 -41.74 -59.78
C GLY A 2 11.67 -40.54 -58.85
N VAL A 3 12.64 -40.02 -58.22
CA VAL A 3 13.79 -39.17 -58.59
C VAL A 3 13.40 -38.05 -59.54
N ASP A 4 13.54 -36.79 -59.08
CA ASP A 4 14.40 -35.71 -59.60
C ASP A 4 14.08 -34.40 -58.92
N HIS A 5 15.03 -33.82 -58.25
CA HIS A 5 16.04 -32.78 -58.54
C HIS A 5 15.47 -31.37 -58.61
N ALA A 6 15.82 -30.56 -57.64
CA ALA A 6 16.83 -29.49 -57.60
C ALA A 6 16.50 -28.25 -58.48
N ASP A 7 16.55 -27.04 -57.97
CA ASP A 7 17.71 -26.16 -57.87
C ASP A 7 17.36 -24.79 -57.21
N PRO A 8 18.36 -24.06 -56.73
CA PRO A 8 18.19 -22.92 -55.83
C PRO A 8 18.31 -21.57 -56.58
N GLY A 9 17.64 -20.58 -56.05
CA GLY A 9 17.75 -19.19 -56.51
C GLY A 9 17.59 -18.22 -55.37
N ALA A 10 18.69 -17.85 -54.73
CA ALA A 10 18.78 -16.78 -53.79
C ALA A 10 18.55 -15.41 -54.44
N VAL A 11 17.62 -14.62 -53.93
CA VAL A 11 17.64 -13.17 -54.11
C VAL A 11 17.37 -12.52 -52.76
N HIS A 12 18.43 -11.94 -52.20
CA HIS A 12 18.35 -11.00 -51.10
C HIS A 12 17.50 -9.80 -51.54
N ARG A 13 16.38 -9.57 -50.85
CA ARG A 13 15.74 -8.25 -50.78
C ARG A 13 15.96 -7.69 -49.36
N ILE A 14 16.75 -6.65 -49.33
CA ILE A 14 16.88 -5.72 -48.23
C ILE A 14 15.52 -5.01 -48.12
N ILE A 15 14.81 -5.20 -47.03
CA ILE A 15 13.61 -4.42 -46.71
C ILE A 15 14.09 -3.26 -45.83
N ASP A 16 14.10 -2.06 -46.40
CA ASP A 16 14.21 -0.81 -45.66
C ASP A 16 12.96 -0.67 -44.78
N LEU A 17 13.14 -0.79 -43.47
CA LEU A 17 12.13 -0.47 -42.45
C LEU A 17 12.13 1.04 -42.26
N GLU A 18 11.18 1.74 -42.85
CA GLU A 18 10.86 3.12 -42.52
C GLU A 18 10.35 3.19 -41.07
N LEU A 19 11.05 3.96 -40.24
CA LEU A 19 10.65 4.29 -38.85
C LEU A 19 9.49 5.30 -38.90
N PRO A 20 8.47 5.16 -38.03
CA PRO A 20 7.30 6.01 -38.03
C PRO A 20 7.62 7.48 -37.69
N GLU A 21 6.88 8.38 -38.34
CA GLU A 21 7.03 9.86 -38.31
C GLU A 21 7.04 10.51 -36.89
N GLN A 22 6.67 9.82 -35.88
CA GLN A 22 6.65 10.38 -34.49
C GLN A 22 8.04 10.70 -33.94
N THR A 23 9.09 10.05 -34.40
CA THR A 23 10.46 10.31 -33.91
C THR A 23 11.07 11.60 -34.50
N ARG A 24 10.50 12.12 -35.59
CA ARG A 24 10.96 13.39 -36.19
C ARG A 24 10.38 14.63 -35.48
N MET A 25 9.19 14.55 -34.92
CA MET A 25 8.59 15.66 -34.16
C MET A 25 9.29 15.95 -32.81
N PHE A 26 9.74 14.93 -32.11
CA PHE A 26 10.43 15.14 -30.84
C PHE A 26 11.82 15.80 -30.96
N ARG A 27 12.51 15.61 -32.08
CA ARG A 27 13.80 16.30 -32.31
C ARG A 27 13.63 17.76 -32.73
N ALA A 28 12.54 18.10 -33.40
CA ALA A 28 12.25 19.49 -33.82
C ALA A 28 11.79 20.34 -32.60
N MET A 29 11.03 19.75 -31.67
CA MET A 29 10.61 20.47 -30.45
C MET A 29 11.75 20.76 -29.47
N LYS A 30 12.75 19.86 -29.35
CA LYS A 30 13.93 20.15 -28.50
C LYS A 30 14.83 21.26 -29.05
N ALA A 31 14.89 21.40 -30.36
CA ALA A 31 15.69 22.47 -31.00
C ALA A 31 15.01 23.85 -30.92
N ILE A 32 13.67 23.89 -30.88
CA ILE A 32 12.90 25.14 -30.77
C ILE A 32 12.90 25.65 -29.32
N GLN A 33 12.87 24.78 -28.33
CA GLN A 33 12.94 25.21 -26.92
C GLN A 33 14.32 25.75 -26.54
N TYR A 34 15.42 25.24 -27.12
CA TYR A 34 16.76 25.76 -26.86
C TYR A 34 17.04 27.11 -27.56
N ARG A 35 16.33 27.46 -28.65
CA ARG A 35 16.45 28.78 -29.28
C ARG A 35 15.57 29.87 -28.66
N ALA A 36 14.46 29.51 -28.00
CA ALA A 36 13.60 30.46 -27.30
C ALA A 36 14.17 30.88 -25.94
N ALA A 37 15.00 30.06 -25.29
CA ALA A 37 15.61 30.38 -23.98
C ALA A 37 16.83 31.33 -24.09
N VAL A 38 17.43 31.48 -25.27
CA VAL A 38 18.61 32.36 -25.47
C VAL A 38 18.21 33.77 -25.93
N VAL A 39 16.98 34.00 -26.40
CA VAL A 39 16.53 35.31 -26.90
C VAL A 39 15.81 36.16 -25.86
N THR A 40 15.43 35.60 -24.70
CA THR A 40 14.73 36.32 -23.62
C THR A 40 15.64 36.82 -22.48
N LEU A 41 16.95 36.60 -22.54
CA LEU A 41 17.92 37.14 -21.56
C LEU A 41 18.68 38.39 -22.05
N GLY A 42 18.24 39.00 -23.14
CA GLY A 42 18.93 40.14 -23.77
C GLY A 42 18.22 41.48 -23.73
N ALA A 43 17.13 41.64 -22.97
CA ALA A 43 16.40 42.94 -23.01
C ALA A 43 15.70 43.28 -21.68
N VAL A 44 16.40 43.24 -20.55
CA VAL A 44 16.02 44.04 -19.35
C VAL A 44 17.33 44.45 -18.65
N GLY A 45 17.92 45.43 -19.17
CA GLY A 45 19.08 46.06 -18.59
C GLY A 45 19.24 47.48 -19.12
N MET A 46 18.41 48.41 -18.67
CA MET A 46 18.69 49.85 -18.57
C MET A 46 17.46 50.55 -18.11
N LEU A 47 17.41 50.87 -16.80
CA LEU A 47 16.98 52.15 -16.24
C LEU A 47 16.81 51.98 -14.71
N ALA A 48 17.84 52.36 -14.00
CA ALA A 48 17.76 53.07 -12.75
C ALA A 48 19.19 53.39 -12.32
N ALA A 49 19.70 54.48 -12.82
CA ALA A 49 20.81 55.16 -12.18
C ALA A 49 20.21 56.16 -11.20
N ALA A 50 20.58 56.11 -9.95
CA ALA A 50 21.06 57.24 -9.19
C ALA A 50 20.98 57.01 -7.69
N SER A 51 22.17 57.22 -7.11
CA SER A 51 22.47 57.76 -5.79
C SER A 51 22.61 56.78 -4.63
N GLY A 52 23.86 56.55 -4.32
CA GLY A 52 24.37 56.00 -3.09
C GLY A 52 25.84 55.65 -3.24
N CYS A 53 26.78 56.55 -2.96
CA CYS A 53 28.18 56.24 -2.81
C CYS A 53 28.36 55.33 -1.57
N GLY A 54 28.23 54.02 -1.76
CA GLY A 54 28.77 53.02 -0.87
C GLY A 54 30.10 52.48 -1.43
N PRO A 55 30.99 51.91 -0.62
CA PRO A 55 32.29 51.42 -1.11
C PRO A 55 32.06 50.37 -2.19
N ALA A 56 32.89 50.48 -3.26
CA ALA A 56 32.82 49.72 -4.49
C ALA A 56 32.49 48.23 -4.28
N ALA A 57 31.39 47.80 -4.85
CA ALA A 57 31.10 46.39 -5.05
C ALA A 57 32.23 45.77 -5.88
N ARG A 58 33.16 45.08 -5.24
CA ARG A 58 34.24 44.35 -5.91
C ARG A 58 33.66 43.04 -6.48
N ASN A 59 33.94 42.88 -7.69
CA ASN A 59 33.78 41.82 -8.66
C ASN A 59 33.49 40.42 -8.09
N CYS A 60 32.25 40.12 -7.83
CA CYS A 60 31.78 38.77 -7.44
C CYS A 60 31.89 37.74 -8.55
N SER A 61 32.46 38.04 -9.69
CA SER A 61 32.67 37.12 -10.80
C SER A 61 34.10 36.57 -10.87
N ASP A 62 34.98 36.99 -9.99
CA ASP A 62 36.36 36.49 -9.93
C ASP A 62 36.48 35.31 -8.96
N PRO A 63 36.71 34.07 -9.45
CA PRO A 63 36.86 32.92 -8.59
C PRO A 63 38.03 32.99 -7.60
N VAL A 64 39.05 33.82 -7.88
CA VAL A 64 40.16 34.07 -6.95
C VAL A 64 39.71 34.98 -5.82
N ALA A 65 38.86 35.96 -6.12
CA ALA A 65 38.28 36.84 -5.08
C ALA A 65 37.35 36.05 -4.16
N LEU A 66 36.51 35.19 -4.70
CA LEU A 66 35.62 34.32 -3.90
C LEU A 66 36.40 33.31 -3.04
N ALA A 67 37.63 32.96 -3.40
CA ALA A 67 38.45 32.04 -2.63
C ALA A 67 39.17 32.70 -1.44
N THR A 68 39.32 34.04 -1.42
CA THR A 68 40.19 34.74 -0.46
C THR A 68 39.60 36.05 0.09
N ASP A 69 38.52 36.57 -0.50
CA ASP A 69 37.90 37.80 -0.03
C ASP A 69 36.92 37.49 1.13
N ARG A 70 37.25 38.04 2.28
CA ARG A 70 36.47 37.88 3.50
C ARG A 70 35.01 38.37 3.40
N SER A 71 34.73 39.36 2.55
CA SER A 71 33.39 39.91 2.36
C SER A 71 32.57 39.16 1.31
N ASN A 72 33.15 38.17 0.62
CA ASN A 72 32.53 37.37 -0.44
C ASN A 72 33.09 35.94 -0.44
N CYS A 73 33.21 35.31 0.72
CA CYS A 73 33.89 34.03 0.87
C CYS A 73 33.02 32.87 0.33
N GLY A 74 33.48 32.25 -0.76
CA GLY A 74 32.78 31.15 -1.43
C GLY A 74 31.61 31.58 -2.32
N ALA A 75 30.93 32.66 -1.98
CA ALA A 75 29.86 33.25 -2.76
C ALA A 75 29.74 34.75 -2.50
N CYS A 76 29.08 35.48 -3.43
CA CYS A 76 28.83 36.92 -3.26
C CYS A 76 28.00 37.19 -2.01
N GLY A 77 28.46 38.13 -1.19
CA GLY A 77 27.75 38.57 0.01
C GLY A 77 27.90 37.66 1.22
N VAL A 78 28.62 36.55 1.10
CA VAL A 78 28.99 35.71 2.25
C VAL A 78 30.16 36.34 2.97
N GLU A 79 29.91 37.02 4.09
CA GLU A 79 30.91 37.70 4.89
C GLU A 79 31.35 36.83 6.06
N CYS A 80 32.68 36.57 6.16
CA CYS A 80 33.25 35.93 7.32
C CYS A 80 33.28 36.88 8.53
N ASN A 81 33.08 36.36 9.73
CA ASN A 81 33.11 37.14 10.97
C ASN A 81 34.45 37.89 11.17
N SER A 82 34.42 38.88 12.07
CA SER A 82 35.58 39.76 12.33
C SER A 82 36.85 39.04 12.75
N ASP A 83 36.78 37.84 13.24
CA ASP A 83 37.80 36.95 13.72
C ASP A 83 38.08 35.77 12.78
N GLN A 84 37.52 35.78 11.59
CA GLN A 84 37.71 34.78 10.56
C GLN A 84 38.39 35.35 9.32
N GLY A 85 39.18 34.52 8.64
CA GLY A 85 39.70 34.74 7.29
C GLY A 85 38.93 33.90 6.26
N CYS A 86 39.12 34.20 4.97
CA CYS A 86 38.63 33.40 3.88
C CYS A 86 39.79 32.64 3.23
N MET A 87 39.66 31.31 3.10
CA MET A 87 40.64 30.49 2.39
C MET A 87 39.91 29.39 1.60
N ALA A 88 40.23 29.28 0.33
CA ALA A 88 39.61 28.34 -0.60
C ALA A 88 38.06 28.42 -0.62
N GLY A 89 37.50 29.61 -0.40
CA GLY A 89 36.03 29.83 -0.39
C GLY A 89 35.33 29.38 0.89
N ALA A 90 36.06 29.12 1.97
CA ALA A 90 35.50 28.81 3.28
C ALA A 90 36.06 29.77 4.34
N CYS A 91 35.19 30.20 5.28
CA CYS A 91 35.60 30.96 6.43
C CYS A 91 36.36 30.07 7.42
N TYR A 92 37.53 30.51 7.90
CA TYR A 92 38.31 29.80 8.91
C TYR A 92 38.70 30.74 10.05
N ASP A 93 38.77 30.23 11.27
CA ASP A 93 39.10 31.04 12.45
C ASP A 93 40.56 31.47 12.42
N LEU A 94 40.79 32.78 12.58
CA LEU A 94 42.14 33.33 12.72
C LEU A 94 42.68 33.03 14.12
N PRO A 95 44.02 32.89 14.29
CA PRO A 95 44.63 32.80 15.61
C PRO A 95 44.21 34.00 16.46
N CYS A 96 43.76 33.74 17.66
CA CYS A 96 43.22 34.74 18.55
C CYS A 96 44.22 35.13 19.66
N ASP A 97 44.01 36.24 20.34
CA ASP A 97 44.76 36.63 21.53
C ASP A 97 44.17 35.97 22.78
N PRO A 98 44.97 35.29 23.61
CA PRO A 98 44.46 34.61 24.81
C PRO A 98 43.61 35.52 25.71
N GLY A 99 42.43 35.05 26.09
CA GLY A 99 41.45 35.78 26.89
C GLY A 99 40.53 36.71 26.10
N LYS A 100 40.71 36.87 24.79
CA LYS A 100 39.79 37.62 23.95
C LYS A 100 38.46 36.89 23.82
N VAL A 101 37.33 37.63 23.94
CA VAL A 101 35.99 37.14 23.72
C VAL A 101 35.47 37.67 22.37
N SER A 102 34.86 36.82 21.57
CA SER A 102 34.22 37.18 20.31
C SER A 102 32.85 36.56 20.21
N LYS A 103 31.93 37.24 19.52
CA LYS A 103 30.61 36.67 19.19
C LYS A 103 30.75 35.49 18.24
N CYS A 104 29.87 34.54 18.39
CA CYS A 104 29.83 33.35 17.54
C CYS A 104 28.38 32.86 17.38
N TYR A 105 28.13 32.18 16.30
CA TYR A 105 26.88 31.47 16.03
C TYR A 105 27.18 30.29 15.13
N THR A 106 26.73 29.09 15.49
CA THR A 106 27.00 27.86 14.72
C THR A 106 25.80 27.41 13.89
N GLY A 107 24.63 28.08 14.02
CA GLY A 107 23.49 27.91 13.14
C GLY A 107 23.69 28.58 11.78
N THR A 108 22.65 28.53 10.94
CA THR A 108 22.64 29.22 9.65
C THR A 108 22.62 30.74 9.86
N ALA A 109 23.38 31.46 9.05
CA ALA A 109 23.63 32.90 9.29
C ALA A 109 22.38 33.77 9.25
N ASP A 110 21.36 33.35 8.53
CA ASP A 110 20.06 34.01 8.38
C ASP A 110 19.15 33.83 9.60
N THR A 111 19.42 32.86 10.47
CA THR A 111 18.70 32.66 11.74
C THR A 111 19.33 33.37 12.93
N ALA A 112 20.52 33.94 12.77
CA ALA A 112 21.26 34.60 13.86
C ALA A 112 20.55 35.85 14.37
N ASN A 113 20.17 35.88 15.65
CA ASN A 113 19.44 36.96 16.31
C ASN A 113 18.02 37.23 15.73
N VAL A 114 17.42 36.18 15.12
CA VAL A 114 16.03 36.17 14.71
C VAL A 114 15.22 35.41 15.76
N GLY A 115 14.03 35.89 16.13
CA GLY A 115 13.17 35.24 17.12
C GLY A 115 13.87 34.94 18.45
N SER A 116 13.82 33.67 18.84
CA SER A 116 14.48 33.16 20.06
C SER A 116 15.97 32.94 19.91
N CYS A 117 16.48 32.90 18.67
CA CYS A 117 17.89 32.65 18.41
C CYS A 117 18.80 33.80 18.84
N LYS A 118 19.95 33.47 19.35
CA LYS A 118 20.92 34.45 19.88
C LYS A 118 22.37 34.03 19.62
N ASP A 119 23.19 35.02 19.30
CA ASP A 119 24.61 34.83 19.30
C ASP A 119 25.12 34.40 20.69
N GLY A 120 26.03 33.48 20.69
CA GLY A 120 26.88 33.17 21.84
C GLY A 120 28.17 33.95 21.87
N ASN A 121 29.05 33.56 22.77
CA ASN A 121 30.40 34.06 22.86
C ASN A 121 31.39 32.90 22.88
N LYS A 122 32.49 33.05 22.16
CA LYS A 122 33.65 32.17 22.21
C LYS A 122 34.84 32.87 22.83
N THR A 123 35.57 32.19 23.69
CA THR A 123 36.74 32.73 24.38
C THR A 123 38.03 32.10 23.82
N CYS A 124 39.01 32.93 23.57
CA CYS A 124 40.31 32.49 23.11
C CYS A 124 41.08 31.77 24.22
N ALA A 125 41.47 30.55 24.00
CA ALA A 125 42.29 29.76 24.91
C ALA A 125 43.78 30.20 24.91
N ALA A 126 44.54 29.72 25.88
CA ALA A 126 45.95 30.06 26.02
C ALA A 126 46.84 29.58 24.85
N ASP A 127 46.38 28.58 24.10
CA ASP A 127 47.00 28.04 22.90
C ASP A 127 46.67 28.81 21.62
N LYS A 128 45.97 29.95 21.74
CA LYS A 128 45.49 30.80 20.64
C LYS A 128 44.45 30.16 19.74
N THR A 129 43.72 29.19 20.23
CA THR A 129 42.56 28.63 19.58
C THR A 129 41.25 29.16 20.18
N TRP A 130 40.20 29.26 19.37
CA TRP A 130 38.87 29.63 19.86
C TRP A 130 38.23 28.44 20.57
N GLY A 131 37.70 28.67 21.75
CA GLY A 131 36.83 27.72 22.45
C GLY A 131 35.45 27.54 21.79
N PRO A 132 34.59 26.69 22.36
CA PRO A 132 33.22 26.49 21.87
C PRO A 132 32.40 27.79 21.97
N CYS A 133 31.35 27.87 21.17
CA CYS A 133 30.38 28.96 21.19
C CYS A 133 29.39 28.75 22.37
N GLU A 134 29.61 29.45 23.46
CA GLU A 134 28.82 29.33 24.67
C GLU A 134 27.68 30.34 24.72
N GLY A 135 26.49 29.90 25.19
CA GLY A 135 25.33 30.78 25.38
C GLY A 135 24.61 31.16 24.09
N GLN A 136 24.95 30.55 22.96
CA GLN A 136 24.11 30.68 21.75
C GLN A 136 22.78 29.93 21.91
N VAL A 137 21.76 30.43 21.24
CA VAL A 137 20.46 29.73 21.06
C VAL A 137 20.31 29.47 19.57
N LEU A 138 20.19 28.21 19.21
CA LEU A 138 20.02 27.75 17.83
C LEU A 138 18.53 27.53 17.52
N PRO A 139 18.13 27.51 16.24
CA PRO A 139 16.77 27.15 15.85
C PRO A 139 16.35 25.81 16.45
N GLY A 140 15.20 25.78 17.10
CA GLY A 140 14.54 24.59 17.60
C GLY A 140 13.32 24.24 16.73
N ALA A 141 12.54 23.24 17.15
CA ALA A 141 11.20 23.05 16.63
C ALA A 141 10.28 24.16 17.18
N GLU A 142 9.33 24.63 16.39
CA GLU A 142 8.34 25.61 16.81
C GLU A 142 7.47 25.08 17.94
N VAL A 143 7.34 25.85 19.03
CA VAL A 143 6.49 25.52 20.16
C VAL A 143 5.23 26.37 20.08
N CYS A 144 4.15 25.78 19.60
CA CYS A 144 2.91 26.47 19.30
C CYS A 144 2.26 27.15 20.50
N GLY A 145 1.79 28.38 20.31
CA GLY A 145 1.04 29.14 21.29
C GLY A 145 1.89 29.72 22.45
N ASN A 146 3.21 29.73 22.32
CA ASN A 146 4.11 30.32 23.32
C ASN A 146 4.47 31.79 23.02
N SER A 147 4.07 32.30 21.87
CA SER A 147 4.35 33.66 21.38
C SER A 147 5.85 33.92 21.17
N LEU A 148 6.63 32.90 20.87
CA LEU A 148 8.03 32.98 20.48
C LEU A 148 8.21 32.42 19.07
N ASP A 149 9.23 32.85 18.39
CA ASP A 149 9.72 32.30 17.14
C ASP A 149 10.90 31.36 17.51
N ASP A 150 10.58 30.10 17.79
CA ASP A 150 11.55 29.12 18.29
C ASP A 150 12.42 28.52 17.17
N ASN A 151 11.90 28.47 15.95
CA ASN A 151 12.63 27.98 14.79
C ASN A 151 13.41 29.09 14.06
N CYS A 152 13.26 30.34 14.52
CA CYS A 152 13.98 31.52 14.02
C CYS A 152 13.73 31.80 12.53
N SER A 153 12.51 31.57 12.07
CA SER A 153 12.05 31.81 10.69
C SER A 153 11.75 33.30 10.44
N GLY A 154 11.60 34.10 11.51
CA GLY A 154 11.16 35.48 11.49
C GLY A 154 9.65 35.66 11.67
N GLN A 155 8.93 34.58 11.93
CA GLN A 155 7.51 34.58 12.28
C GLN A 155 7.36 34.00 13.70
N VAL A 156 6.22 34.27 14.34
CA VAL A 156 5.91 33.82 15.69
C VAL A 156 4.77 32.84 15.61
N ASP A 157 4.91 31.68 16.24
CA ASP A 157 3.88 30.63 16.27
C ASP A 157 3.34 30.30 14.87
N GLU A 158 4.17 30.31 13.83
CA GLU A 158 3.70 29.96 12.50
C GLU A 158 3.38 28.48 12.38
N ASP A 159 2.28 28.22 11.72
CA ASP A 159 1.76 26.88 11.46
C ASP A 159 2.00 26.52 9.98
N THR A 160 3.27 26.49 9.56
CA THR A 160 3.67 26.19 8.20
C THR A 160 4.01 24.72 8.08
N ASP A 161 3.40 24.04 7.12
CA ASP A 161 3.77 22.70 6.67
C ASP A 161 5.04 22.81 5.80
N LEU A 162 6.20 22.49 6.38
CA LEU A 162 7.51 22.72 5.77
C LEU A 162 7.92 21.61 4.79
N ASP A 163 7.39 20.39 4.95
CA ASP A 163 7.72 19.25 4.11
C ASP A 163 6.60 18.88 3.13
N GLY A 164 5.41 19.46 3.29
CA GLY A 164 4.30 19.37 2.36
C GLY A 164 3.45 18.11 2.51
N ASP A 165 3.46 17.47 3.68
CA ASP A 165 2.72 16.23 3.93
C ASP A 165 1.28 16.46 4.44
N GLY A 166 0.93 17.70 4.72
CA GLY A 166 -0.39 18.13 5.18
C GLY A 166 -0.52 18.20 6.69
N PHE A 167 0.52 17.94 7.46
CA PHE A 167 0.62 18.20 8.88
C PHE A 167 1.59 19.35 9.14
N THR A 168 1.54 19.91 10.32
CA THR A 168 2.39 21.01 10.75
C THR A 168 2.90 20.68 12.14
N THR A 169 3.98 21.31 12.59
CA THR A 169 4.45 21.13 13.97
C THR A 169 3.31 21.39 14.98
N CYS A 170 2.47 22.41 14.73
CA CYS A 170 1.32 22.72 15.60
C CYS A 170 0.16 21.74 15.46
N ALA A 171 0.08 21.00 14.39
CA ALA A 171 -0.85 19.88 14.23
C ALA A 171 -0.30 18.56 14.79
N GLY A 172 0.85 18.60 15.46
CA GLY A 172 1.46 17.46 16.13
C GLY A 172 2.50 16.73 15.28
N ASP A 173 2.94 17.32 14.18
CA ASP A 173 4.04 16.77 13.38
C ASP A 173 5.37 16.89 14.15
N CYS A 174 5.98 15.76 14.43
CA CYS A 174 7.24 15.66 15.17
C CYS A 174 8.47 15.77 14.25
N CYS A 175 8.26 15.85 12.94
CA CYS A 175 9.32 15.84 11.94
C CYS A 175 9.13 16.86 10.80
N ASP A 176 8.41 17.94 11.00
CA ASP A 176 8.11 19.00 10.02
C ASP A 176 9.37 19.84 9.72
N SER A 177 10.43 19.21 9.23
CA SER A 177 11.64 19.91 8.79
C SER A 177 12.54 19.08 7.88
N VAL A 178 13.27 19.74 6.99
CA VAL A 178 14.26 19.10 6.09
C VAL A 178 15.45 18.46 6.83
N GLN A 179 15.57 18.64 8.14
CA GLN A 179 16.63 18.03 8.96
C GLN A 179 16.27 16.63 9.44
N CYS A 180 15.00 16.26 9.42
CA CYS A 180 14.53 14.91 9.69
C CYS A 180 14.85 13.95 8.53
N SER A 181 14.97 12.69 8.84
CA SER A 181 15.09 11.64 7.81
C SER A 181 13.71 11.30 7.28
N LYS A 182 13.42 11.59 6.01
CA LYS A 182 12.13 11.36 5.33
C LYS A 182 10.96 12.11 6.01
N PRO A 183 11.04 13.43 6.17
CA PRO A 183 10.08 14.17 6.97
C PRO A 183 8.64 13.90 6.54
N ALA A 184 8.29 13.98 5.28
CA ALA A 184 6.94 13.75 4.76
C ALA A 184 6.37 12.33 4.95
N LEU A 185 7.06 11.43 5.65
CA LEU A 185 6.57 10.09 6.01
C LEU A 185 6.43 9.91 7.53
N VAL A 186 6.79 10.93 8.32
CA VAL A 186 6.78 10.93 9.78
C VAL A 186 5.84 12.03 10.24
N ASN A 187 4.60 11.68 10.57
CA ASN A 187 3.55 12.63 10.93
C ASN A 187 2.40 11.90 11.64
N PRO A 188 1.47 12.58 12.31
CA PRO A 188 0.35 11.95 13.03
C PRO A 188 -0.62 11.13 12.17
N GLY A 189 -0.49 11.18 10.86
CA GLY A 189 -1.28 10.40 9.90
C GLY A 189 -0.59 9.13 9.43
N SER A 190 0.65 8.88 9.84
CA SER A 190 1.45 7.70 9.50
C SER A 190 1.06 6.48 10.34
N PHE A 191 1.52 5.31 9.95
CA PHE A 191 1.55 4.12 10.80
C PHE A 191 2.99 3.83 11.22
N GLU A 192 3.17 3.20 12.38
CA GLU A 192 4.47 2.89 12.97
C GLU A 192 5.21 1.81 12.19
N ILE A 193 6.46 2.06 11.81
CA ILE A 193 7.32 1.11 11.10
C ILE A 193 8.27 0.48 12.11
N ALA A 194 7.97 -0.72 12.55
CA ALA A 194 8.71 -1.41 13.59
C ALA A 194 10.21 -1.53 13.29
N GLY A 195 11.06 -1.17 14.26
CA GLY A 195 12.50 -1.37 14.24
C GLY A 195 13.31 -0.33 13.45
N ASN A 196 12.71 0.80 13.07
CA ASN A 196 13.41 1.88 12.36
C ASN A 196 14.00 2.96 13.29
N THR A 197 13.69 2.91 14.59
CA THR A 197 14.09 3.85 15.64
C THR A 197 13.55 5.28 15.45
N VAL A 198 12.43 5.41 14.75
CA VAL A 198 11.70 6.67 14.52
C VAL A 198 10.32 6.53 15.15
N ASP A 199 9.78 7.59 15.69
CA ASP A 199 8.38 7.75 16.08
C ASP A 199 7.63 8.22 14.81
N ASP A 200 7.18 7.24 13.98
CA ASP A 200 6.63 7.56 12.66
C ASP A 200 5.25 8.22 12.73
N ASP A 201 4.45 7.91 13.75
CA ASP A 201 3.09 8.42 13.92
C ASP A 201 2.98 9.57 14.95
N CYS A 202 4.11 10.03 15.46
CA CYS A 202 4.22 11.15 16.39
C CYS A 202 3.36 11.00 17.64
N ASP A 203 3.22 9.77 18.17
CA ASP A 203 2.47 9.50 19.40
C ASP A 203 3.32 9.65 20.68
N GLY A 204 4.63 9.87 20.53
CA GLY A 204 5.62 10.03 21.58
C GLY A 204 6.31 8.72 21.98
N MET A 205 6.06 7.63 21.26
CA MET A 205 6.66 6.32 21.50
C MET A 205 7.31 5.78 20.24
N VAL A 206 8.60 5.55 20.27
CA VAL A 206 9.39 5.00 19.15
C VAL A 206 9.15 3.50 19.02
N ASP A 207 8.92 3.02 17.81
CA ASP A 207 8.78 1.58 17.50
C ASP A 207 7.73 0.86 18.39
N ASN A 208 6.64 1.55 18.77
CA ASN A 208 5.61 0.94 19.59
C ASN A 208 4.86 -0.17 18.82
N ALA A 209 4.45 -1.20 19.55
CA ALA A 209 3.75 -2.32 18.96
C ALA A 209 2.35 -1.91 18.47
N ALA A 210 1.94 -2.45 17.33
CA ALA A 210 0.56 -2.29 16.86
C ALA A 210 -0.45 -2.71 17.93
N VAL A 211 -1.50 -1.92 18.09
CA VAL A 211 -2.55 -2.19 19.09
C VAL A 211 -3.32 -3.43 18.67
N THR A 212 -3.42 -4.42 19.56
CA THR A 212 -4.33 -5.56 19.38
C THR A 212 -5.72 -5.19 19.87
N CYS A 213 -6.76 -5.44 19.08
CA CYS A 213 -8.13 -5.02 19.39
C CYS A 213 -9.19 -6.11 19.24
N ASP A 214 -8.78 -7.36 19.07
CA ASP A 214 -9.63 -8.48 18.71
C ASP A 214 -9.87 -9.49 19.86
N SER A 215 -9.12 -9.43 20.94
CA SER A 215 -9.09 -10.48 21.99
C SER A 215 -10.41 -10.73 22.72
N THR A 216 -11.41 -9.84 22.58
CA THR A 216 -12.70 -9.92 23.32
C THR A 216 -13.92 -9.83 22.43
N LEU A 217 -13.76 -9.96 21.10
CA LEU A 217 -14.87 -9.85 20.17
C LEU A 217 -15.83 -11.03 20.29
N GLN A 218 -17.11 -10.75 20.13
CA GLN A 218 -18.13 -11.79 20.20
C GLN A 218 -18.20 -12.56 18.89
N SER A 219 -18.33 -13.90 18.98
CA SER A 219 -18.35 -14.78 17.80
C SER A 219 -19.47 -14.46 16.80
N ASN A 220 -20.60 -13.92 17.26
CA ASN A 220 -21.75 -13.55 16.47
C ASN A 220 -22.02 -12.04 16.45
N SER A 221 -20.96 -11.23 16.51
CA SER A 221 -21.11 -9.78 16.52
C SER A 221 -21.95 -9.29 15.34
N ASN A 222 -22.84 -8.34 15.60
CA ASN A 222 -23.62 -7.63 14.58
C ASN A 222 -22.91 -6.36 14.08
N LEU A 223 -21.78 -6.01 14.68
CA LEU A 223 -21.01 -4.83 14.32
C LEU A 223 -19.99 -5.19 13.23
N ALA A 224 -20.16 -4.62 12.05
CA ALA A 224 -19.22 -4.83 10.94
C ALA A 224 -17.77 -4.38 11.29
N LEU A 225 -17.63 -3.39 12.18
CA LEU A 225 -16.34 -2.93 12.69
C LEU A 225 -15.57 -4.03 13.46
N ASP A 226 -16.27 -4.91 14.16
CA ASP A 226 -15.60 -5.99 14.90
C ASP A 226 -14.92 -6.99 13.96
N TYR A 227 -15.44 -7.19 12.76
CA TYR A 227 -14.81 -8.04 11.74
C TYR A 227 -13.57 -7.40 11.13
N ALA A 228 -13.54 -6.07 11.01
CA ALA A 228 -12.33 -5.35 10.64
C ALA A 228 -11.26 -5.46 11.72
N ARG A 229 -11.66 -5.40 13.00
CA ARG A 229 -10.77 -5.60 14.16
C ARG A 229 -10.22 -7.02 14.23
N ALA A 230 -11.04 -8.02 13.88
CA ALA A 230 -10.60 -9.41 13.78
C ALA A 230 -9.63 -9.66 12.61
N MET A 231 -9.43 -8.68 11.73
CA MET A 231 -8.40 -8.65 10.68
C MET A 231 -7.26 -7.68 11.02
N ASP A 232 -7.09 -7.29 12.30
CA ASP A 232 -6.07 -6.37 12.82
C ASP A 232 -6.21 -4.90 12.38
N LEU A 233 -7.31 -4.49 11.77
CA LEU A 233 -7.61 -3.09 11.52
C LEU A 233 -8.23 -2.44 12.77
N CYS A 234 -7.38 -2.00 13.70
CA CYS A 234 -7.80 -1.52 15.02
C CYS A 234 -8.18 -0.04 15.06
N GLN A 235 -7.48 0.80 14.27
CA GLN A 235 -7.62 2.24 14.34
C GLN A 235 -8.89 2.72 13.63
N VAL A 236 -9.60 3.65 14.26
CA VAL A 236 -10.78 4.31 13.70
C VAL A 236 -10.49 5.79 13.47
N ALA A 237 -11.15 6.36 12.46
CA ALA A 237 -11.04 7.76 12.10
C ALA A 237 -12.42 8.32 11.74
N THR A 238 -12.52 9.65 11.62
CA THR A 238 -13.67 10.30 11.02
C THR A 238 -13.32 10.88 9.64
N LEU A 239 -14.31 11.32 8.88
CA LEU A 239 -14.07 11.98 7.59
C LEU A 239 -13.22 13.24 7.68
N ASN A 240 -13.26 13.91 8.84
CA ASN A 240 -12.55 15.18 9.05
C ASN A 240 -11.17 14.98 9.69
N ASP A 241 -10.87 13.81 10.22
CA ASP A 241 -9.56 13.52 10.78
C ASP A 241 -8.54 13.40 9.65
N LYS A 242 -7.32 13.85 9.89
CA LYS A 242 -6.19 13.57 9.02
C LYS A 242 -5.52 12.23 9.38
N LYS A 243 -5.70 11.74 10.60
CA LYS A 243 -5.20 10.43 11.05
C LYS A 243 -5.86 9.29 10.25
N TRP A 244 -5.10 8.25 9.99
CA TRP A 244 -5.61 7.07 9.30
C TRP A 244 -6.59 6.27 10.18
N GLY A 245 -7.34 5.36 9.57
CA GLY A 245 -8.22 4.45 10.27
C GLY A 245 -9.54 4.19 9.55
N ILE A 246 -10.35 3.31 10.13
CA ILE A 246 -11.66 2.94 9.62
C ILE A 246 -12.64 4.10 9.87
N ILE A 247 -13.20 4.63 8.80
CA ILE A 247 -14.24 5.67 8.84
C ILE A 247 -15.62 5.04 8.97
N SER A 248 -15.86 3.94 8.24
CA SER A 248 -17.11 3.18 8.35
C SER A 248 -16.92 1.73 7.97
N ALA A 249 -17.75 0.87 8.55
CA ALA A 249 -17.85 -0.54 8.23
C ALA A 249 -19.33 -0.93 8.14
N GLN A 250 -19.70 -1.69 7.11
CA GLN A 250 -21.09 -2.16 6.95
C GLN A 250 -21.16 -3.52 6.26
N PHE A 251 -22.17 -4.29 6.61
CA PHE A 251 -22.54 -5.51 5.90
C PHE A 251 -23.67 -5.25 4.91
N THR A 252 -23.53 -5.81 3.71
CA THR A 252 -24.58 -5.83 2.68
C THR A 252 -24.52 -7.16 1.95
N LYS A 253 -25.51 -7.43 1.08
CA LYS A 253 -25.39 -8.45 0.04
C LYS A 253 -24.46 -7.93 -1.08
N ALA A 254 -24.16 -8.76 -2.07
CA ALA A 254 -23.14 -8.47 -3.08
C ALA A 254 -23.39 -7.20 -3.91
N ASP A 255 -24.66 -6.83 -4.14
CA ASP A 255 -25.03 -5.62 -4.88
C ASP A 255 -24.95 -4.31 -4.05
N GLY A 256 -24.52 -4.42 -2.80
CA GLY A 256 -24.44 -3.28 -1.87
C GLY A 256 -25.76 -2.96 -1.16
N ASN A 257 -26.81 -3.77 -1.34
CA ASN A 257 -28.15 -3.53 -0.78
C ASN A 257 -28.60 -4.66 0.14
N GLY A 258 -29.44 -4.31 1.13
CA GLY A 258 -29.97 -5.26 2.09
C GLY A 258 -28.91 -5.88 3.00
N LEU A 259 -29.33 -6.64 3.98
CA LEU A 259 -28.45 -7.30 4.93
C LEU A 259 -28.28 -8.79 4.57
N PRO A 260 -27.10 -9.35 4.72
CA PRO A 260 -26.87 -10.79 4.68
C PRO A 260 -27.47 -11.44 5.93
N ALA A 261 -27.68 -12.75 5.92
CA ALA A 261 -28.10 -13.47 7.11
C ALA A 261 -27.01 -13.44 8.19
N ALA A 262 -27.43 -13.38 9.46
CA ALA A 262 -26.49 -13.29 10.57
C ALA A 262 -25.58 -14.52 10.70
N VAL A 263 -26.02 -15.67 10.24
CA VAL A 263 -25.26 -16.93 10.27
C VAL A 263 -24.10 -16.97 9.28
N GLN A 264 -24.10 -16.10 8.27
CA GLN A 264 -23.08 -16.06 7.22
C GLN A 264 -21.77 -15.43 7.67
N ARG A 265 -21.68 -15.00 8.93
CA ARG A 265 -20.46 -14.38 9.49
C ARG A 265 -20.19 -14.83 10.91
N SER A 266 -18.92 -14.97 11.25
CA SER A 266 -18.49 -15.16 12.64
C SER A 266 -17.06 -14.64 12.89
N ILE A 267 -16.74 -14.48 14.17
CA ILE A 267 -15.40 -14.18 14.65
C ILE A 267 -14.97 -15.33 15.54
N ARG A 268 -13.80 -15.90 15.30
CA ARG A 268 -13.34 -17.12 15.96
C ARG A 268 -11.87 -17.05 16.35
N ALA A 269 -11.50 -17.70 17.46
CA ALA A 269 -10.11 -17.90 17.83
C ALA A 269 -9.38 -18.94 16.94
N LYS A 270 -10.15 -19.71 16.17
CA LYS A 270 -9.64 -20.67 15.16
C LYS A 270 -10.79 -21.17 14.30
N PHE A 271 -10.47 -21.70 13.12
CA PHE A 271 -11.40 -22.48 12.30
C PHE A 271 -10.93 -23.94 12.19
N GLY A 272 -11.83 -24.89 12.51
CA GLY A 272 -11.43 -26.29 12.67
C GLY A 272 -10.39 -26.49 13.76
N ASN A 273 -9.40 -27.34 13.51
CA ASN A 273 -8.35 -27.66 14.48
C ASN A 273 -7.03 -26.94 14.21
N ALA A 274 -6.74 -26.58 12.95
CA ALA A 274 -5.41 -26.14 12.52
C ALA A 274 -5.36 -24.73 11.97
N VAL A 275 -6.49 -24.14 11.52
CA VAL A 275 -6.50 -22.76 11.01
C VAL A 275 -6.55 -21.80 12.19
N LEU A 276 -5.39 -21.25 12.50
CA LEU A 276 -5.17 -20.33 13.63
C LEU A 276 -4.93 -18.91 13.10
N PRO A 277 -5.16 -17.87 13.92
CA PRO A 277 -4.82 -16.51 13.57
C PRO A 277 -3.35 -16.37 13.16
N LYS A 278 -3.11 -15.57 12.12
CA LYS A 278 -1.78 -15.17 11.65
C LYS A 278 -1.26 -13.99 12.47
N ALA A 279 -2.18 -13.14 12.90
CA ALA A 279 -1.93 -12.05 13.84
C ALA A 279 -3.09 -11.94 14.82
N GLY A 280 -2.94 -11.15 15.89
CA GLY A 280 -4.00 -11.01 16.90
C GLY A 280 -4.40 -12.30 17.60
N ALA A 281 -5.67 -12.41 17.94
CA ALA A 281 -6.24 -13.53 18.71
C ALA A 281 -7.45 -14.20 18.02
N GLN A 282 -8.03 -13.56 17.01
CA GLN A 282 -9.28 -14.01 16.40
C GLN A 282 -9.26 -13.80 14.87
N LEU A 283 -10.07 -14.58 14.17
CA LEU A 283 -10.25 -14.60 12.73
C LEU A 283 -11.63 -14.04 12.37
N ALA A 284 -11.74 -13.30 11.29
CA ALA A 284 -13.02 -12.99 10.65
C ALA A 284 -13.38 -14.10 9.65
N MET A 285 -14.64 -14.54 9.63
CA MET A 285 -15.11 -15.60 8.75
C MET A 285 -16.38 -15.18 8.03
N PHE A 286 -16.43 -15.41 6.71
CA PHE A 286 -17.62 -15.24 5.88
C PHE A 286 -17.91 -16.53 5.12
N SER A 287 -19.22 -16.84 4.97
CA SER A 287 -19.66 -18.05 4.28
C SER A 287 -20.91 -17.78 3.47
N THR A 288 -21.11 -18.49 2.40
CA THR A 288 -22.39 -18.56 1.70
C THR A 288 -23.42 -19.30 2.53
N GLY A 289 -22.96 -20.25 3.37
CA GLY A 289 -23.76 -20.91 4.41
C GLY A 289 -23.56 -20.36 5.81
N ASN A 290 -23.47 -21.25 6.79
CA ASN A 290 -23.15 -20.88 8.16
C ASN A 290 -21.63 -20.74 8.32
N ALA A 291 -21.15 -19.61 8.79
CA ALA A 291 -19.73 -19.37 9.08
C ALA A 291 -19.30 -20.09 10.38
N ALA A 292 -19.20 -21.42 10.33
CA ALA A 292 -18.99 -22.25 11.51
C ALA A 292 -18.27 -23.57 11.16
N GLY A 293 -17.39 -24.04 12.04
CA GLY A 293 -16.80 -25.38 11.98
C GLY A 293 -17.61 -26.41 12.79
N LYS A 294 -17.28 -27.70 12.68
CA LYS A 294 -18.04 -28.85 13.22
C LYS A 294 -18.50 -28.75 14.68
N ASN A 295 -17.80 -28.05 15.51
CA ASN A 295 -18.13 -27.97 16.94
C ASN A 295 -18.66 -26.57 17.36
N ASP A 296 -18.89 -25.71 16.41
CA ASP A 296 -19.38 -24.37 16.68
C ASP A 296 -20.89 -24.35 16.91
N ILE A 297 -21.33 -23.49 17.84
CA ILE A 297 -22.72 -23.38 18.25
C ILE A 297 -23.33 -22.01 17.98
N ASN A 298 -22.54 -21.03 17.66
CA ASN A 298 -23.01 -19.65 17.47
C ASN A 298 -22.15 -18.84 16.47
N PRO A 299 -22.54 -18.80 15.15
CA PRO A 299 -23.60 -19.60 14.56
C PRO A 299 -23.31 -21.10 14.68
N PRO A 300 -24.37 -21.94 14.65
CA PRO A 300 -24.18 -23.38 14.71
C PRO A 300 -23.63 -23.90 13.36
N TYR A 301 -22.84 -24.94 13.44
CA TYR A 301 -22.43 -25.69 12.24
C TYR A 301 -23.63 -26.28 11.51
N VAL A 302 -23.65 -26.12 10.21
CA VAL A 302 -24.53 -26.80 9.27
C VAL A 302 -23.63 -27.44 8.21
N ASP A 303 -24.02 -28.62 7.74
CA ASP A 303 -23.27 -29.36 6.75
C ASP A 303 -23.22 -28.59 5.43
N PHE A 304 -22.03 -28.26 4.96
CA PHE A 304 -21.78 -27.48 3.75
C PHE A 304 -22.23 -28.18 2.45
N ASP A 305 -22.51 -29.50 2.51
CA ASP A 305 -22.96 -30.31 1.38
C ASP A 305 -24.53 -30.37 1.26
N ARG A 306 -25.21 -29.57 2.02
CA ARG A 306 -26.70 -29.53 2.02
C ARG A 306 -27.20 -28.22 1.44
N PRO A 307 -28.38 -28.26 0.77
CA PRO A 307 -29.02 -27.01 0.39
C PRO A 307 -29.15 -26.08 1.59
N ASN A 308 -28.58 -24.91 1.46
CA ASN A 308 -28.46 -23.98 2.58
C ASN A 308 -29.81 -23.37 2.94
N PRO A 309 -30.17 -23.29 4.23
CA PRO A 309 -31.37 -22.60 4.67
C PRO A 309 -31.30 -21.06 4.54
N VAL A 310 -30.15 -20.46 4.16
CA VAL A 310 -30.03 -19.00 4.02
C VAL A 310 -30.94 -18.45 2.93
N GLY A 311 -30.89 -19.02 1.72
CA GLY A 311 -31.81 -18.78 0.62
C GLY A 311 -31.98 -17.32 0.22
N THR A 312 -30.90 -16.52 0.26
CA THR A 312 -30.91 -15.12 -0.14
C THR A 312 -30.33 -14.95 -1.55
N SER A 313 -30.71 -13.88 -2.25
CA SER A 313 -30.13 -13.54 -3.54
C SER A 313 -29.99 -12.03 -3.70
N SER A 314 -29.06 -11.60 -4.56
CA SER A 314 -28.86 -10.21 -4.95
C SER A 314 -28.26 -10.14 -6.36
N GLY A 315 -28.09 -8.94 -6.92
CA GLY A 315 -27.17 -8.74 -8.05
C GLY A 315 -25.71 -8.90 -7.61
N PHE A 316 -24.81 -9.07 -8.56
CA PHE A 316 -23.38 -8.97 -8.34
C PHE A 316 -22.96 -7.50 -8.14
N PRO A 317 -21.74 -7.20 -7.65
CA PRO A 317 -21.21 -5.85 -7.66
C PRO A 317 -21.17 -5.30 -9.10
N ALA A 318 -21.99 -4.28 -9.38
CA ALA A 318 -22.26 -3.84 -10.75
C ALA A 318 -21.02 -3.32 -11.48
N ASP A 319 -20.11 -2.63 -10.75
CA ASP A 319 -18.86 -2.11 -11.30
C ASP A 319 -17.86 -3.24 -11.63
N PHE A 320 -17.82 -4.28 -10.82
CA PHE A 320 -16.99 -5.46 -11.07
C PHE A 320 -17.43 -6.21 -12.34
N VAL A 321 -18.73 -6.51 -12.45
CA VAL A 321 -19.28 -7.18 -13.63
C VAL A 321 -19.14 -6.31 -14.89
N ALA A 322 -19.39 -4.99 -14.79
CA ALA A 322 -19.23 -4.07 -15.93
C ALA A 322 -17.79 -4.02 -16.44
N ALA A 323 -16.79 -4.02 -15.53
CA ALA A 323 -15.38 -4.03 -15.90
C ALA A 323 -14.95 -5.34 -16.58
N ASN A 324 -15.66 -6.45 -16.32
CA ASN A 324 -15.45 -7.76 -16.93
C ASN A 324 -16.39 -8.00 -18.14
N GLY A 325 -16.88 -6.92 -18.78
CA GLY A 325 -17.69 -7.02 -20.00
C GLY A 325 -19.11 -7.55 -19.80
N GLY A 326 -19.67 -7.38 -18.60
CA GLY A 326 -21.03 -7.81 -18.23
C GLY A 326 -21.12 -9.25 -17.73
N LYS A 327 -19.98 -9.88 -17.40
CA LYS A 327 -19.86 -11.27 -16.96
C LYS A 327 -19.01 -11.36 -15.70
N LEU A 328 -19.05 -12.50 -15.03
CA LEU A 328 -18.06 -12.82 -14.01
C LEU A 328 -16.77 -13.32 -14.69
N PRO A 329 -15.58 -12.96 -14.17
CA PRO A 329 -14.33 -13.55 -14.65
C PRO A 329 -14.29 -15.04 -14.25
N ASN A 330 -13.50 -15.84 -14.98
CA ASN A 330 -13.30 -17.24 -14.66
C ASN A 330 -11.84 -17.68 -14.90
N ALA A 331 -11.49 -18.85 -14.41
CA ALA A 331 -10.21 -19.48 -14.71
C ALA A 331 -10.09 -19.73 -16.23
N PRO A 332 -8.92 -19.46 -16.85
CA PRO A 332 -8.72 -19.68 -18.27
C PRO A 332 -9.01 -21.13 -18.68
N GLY A 333 -9.91 -21.31 -19.65
CA GLY A 333 -10.31 -22.62 -20.16
C GLY A 333 -11.51 -23.25 -19.46
N CYS A 334 -12.00 -22.67 -18.37
CA CYS A 334 -13.23 -23.13 -17.73
C CYS A 334 -14.49 -22.49 -18.32
N PRO A 335 -15.65 -23.17 -18.28
CA PRO A 335 -16.92 -22.61 -18.73
C PRO A 335 -17.28 -21.34 -17.95
N GLU A 336 -17.99 -20.42 -18.62
CA GLU A 336 -18.49 -19.23 -17.93
C GLU A 336 -19.54 -19.59 -16.87
N PRO A 337 -19.52 -18.94 -15.69
CA PRO A 337 -20.55 -19.13 -14.68
C PRO A 337 -21.94 -18.79 -15.21
N PHE A 338 -22.95 -19.53 -14.76
CA PHE A 338 -24.34 -19.29 -15.13
C PHE A 338 -24.97 -18.20 -14.27
N GLY A 339 -26.06 -17.64 -14.78
CA GLY A 339 -26.94 -16.76 -14.01
C GLY A 339 -26.47 -15.31 -13.92
N THR A 340 -27.32 -14.51 -13.28
CA THR A 340 -27.15 -13.06 -13.12
C THR A 340 -27.27 -12.63 -11.66
N THR A 341 -27.37 -13.61 -10.75
CA THR A 341 -27.58 -13.41 -9.31
C THR A 341 -26.44 -14.01 -8.51
N ALA A 342 -26.03 -13.26 -7.50
CA ALA A 342 -25.19 -13.75 -6.41
C ALA A 342 -26.10 -14.36 -5.36
N ASN A 343 -26.02 -15.67 -5.17
CA ASN A 343 -26.81 -16.37 -4.16
C ASN A 343 -26.05 -16.38 -2.84
N ASP A 344 -26.79 -16.29 -1.77
CA ASP A 344 -26.32 -16.35 -0.39
C ASP A 344 -25.07 -15.48 -0.11
N ALA A 345 -25.11 -14.28 -0.70
CA ALA A 345 -23.98 -13.37 -0.68
C ALA A 345 -23.84 -12.62 0.65
N ILE A 346 -22.59 -12.47 1.11
CA ILE A 346 -22.20 -11.54 2.16
C ILE A 346 -21.07 -10.66 1.68
N MET A 347 -21.18 -9.35 1.93
CA MET A 347 -20.13 -8.37 1.63
C MET A 347 -19.89 -7.47 2.85
N LEU A 348 -18.64 -7.40 3.29
CA LEU A 348 -18.15 -6.38 4.20
C LEU A 348 -17.57 -5.23 3.39
N THR A 349 -18.11 -4.03 3.58
CA THR A 349 -17.58 -2.80 2.99
C THR A 349 -16.91 -1.96 4.07
N LEU A 350 -15.65 -1.67 3.90
CA LEU A 350 -14.85 -0.78 4.73
C LEU A 350 -14.54 0.51 3.97
N THR A 351 -14.77 1.66 4.61
CA THR A 351 -14.23 2.95 4.16
C THR A 351 -13.07 3.28 5.09
N VAL A 352 -11.87 3.39 4.57
CA VAL A 352 -10.64 3.53 5.37
C VAL A 352 -9.83 4.70 4.85
N ARG A 353 -9.39 5.57 5.76
CA ARG A 353 -8.32 6.51 5.43
C ARG A 353 -6.99 5.77 5.54
N VAL A 354 -6.25 5.79 4.46
CA VAL A 354 -4.92 5.17 4.32
C VAL A 354 -3.91 5.96 5.16
N PRO A 355 -2.97 5.31 5.86
CA PRO A 355 -1.86 6.02 6.49
C PRO A 355 -1.08 6.86 5.47
N SER A 356 -0.61 8.05 5.89
CA SER A 356 0.10 8.98 5.00
C SER A 356 1.38 8.38 4.41
N ASN A 357 2.05 7.50 5.14
CA ASN A 357 3.27 6.80 4.72
C ASN A 357 3.02 5.46 4.00
N ALA A 358 1.76 4.97 3.89
CA ALA A 358 1.47 3.70 3.24
C ALA A 358 1.44 3.81 1.71
N ARG A 359 1.94 2.79 1.02
CA ARG A 359 1.91 2.63 -0.44
C ARG A 359 1.19 1.39 -0.91
N SER A 360 1.04 0.41 -0.04
CA SER A 360 0.28 -0.81 -0.30
C SER A 360 -0.27 -1.39 1.00
N PHE A 361 -1.10 -2.41 0.84
CA PHE A 361 -1.52 -3.26 1.95
C PHE A 361 -1.49 -4.73 1.53
N SER A 362 -1.54 -5.61 2.54
CA SER A 362 -1.76 -7.04 2.37
C SER A 362 -2.87 -7.51 3.30
N LEU A 363 -3.57 -8.58 2.89
CA LEU A 363 -4.62 -9.25 3.66
C LEU A 363 -4.43 -10.76 3.51
N ALA A 364 -4.35 -11.48 4.60
CA ALA A 364 -4.33 -12.94 4.59
C ALA A 364 -5.75 -13.48 4.44
N SER A 365 -5.91 -14.52 3.62
CA SER A 365 -7.17 -15.23 3.41
C SER A 365 -6.94 -16.72 3.25
N ASN A 366 -7.91 -17.53 3.67
CA ASN A 366 -7.93 -18.97 3.44
C ASN A 366 -9.34 -19.35 2.97
N PHE A 367 -9.47 -19.79 1.73
CA PHE A 367 -10.74 -20.07 1.08
C PHE A 367 -11.01 -21.58 1.06
N PHE A 368 -12.24 -21.97 1.41
CA PHE A 368 -12.73 -23.33 1.44
C PHE A 368 -13.99 -23.42 0.60
N SER A 369 -14.18 -24.52 -0.12
CA SER A 369 -15.40 -24.77 -0.90
C SER A 369 -15.77 -26.25 -0.87
N SER A 370 -17.06 -26.53 -0.67
CA SER A 370 -17.61 -27.87 -0.79
C SER A 370 -17.93 -28.27 -2.23
N GLU A 371 -17.81 -27.36 -3.20
CA GLU A 371 -17.88 -27.69 -4.63
C GLU A 371 -16.69 -28.52 -5.12
N PHE A 372 -15.58 -28.50 -4.40
CA PHE A 372 -14.42 -29.37 -4.70
C PHE A 372 -14.72 -30.82 -4.29
N PRO A 373 -14.38 -31.84 -5.10
CA PRO A 373 -13.71 -31.80 -6.40
C PRO A 373 -14.65 -31.74 -7.61
N GLU A 374 -15.94 -32.06 -7.45
CA GLU A 374 -16.89 -32.35 -8.54
C GLU A 374 -17.13 -31.17 -9.47
N PHE A 375 -17.23 -29.96 -8.90
CA PHE A 375 -17.61 -28.75 -9.63
C PHE A 375 -16.43 -27.89 -10.06
N THR A 376 -15.20 -28.33 -9.84
CA THR A 376 -14.00 -27.66 -10.35
C THR A 376 -14.02 -27.54 -11.87
N CYS A 377 -13.81 -26.35 -12.38
CA CYS A 377 -13.86 -26.00 -13.82
C CYS A 377 -15.24 -26.29 -14.45
N THR A 378 -16.27 -26.01 -13.71
CA THR A 378 -17.67 -26.05 -14.18
C THR A 378 -18.27 -24.65 -14.14
N PRO A 379 -19.51 -24.43 -14.64
CA PRO A 379 -20.19 -23.16 -14.48
C PRO A 379 -20.60 -22.81 -13.04
N TYR A 380 -20.47 -23.73 -12.11
CA TYR A 380 -20.71 -23.56 -10.68
C TYR A 380 -19.36 -23.21 -10.04
N ASN A 381 -19.13 -21.95 -9.78
CA ASN A 381 -17.84 -21.48 -9.24
C ASN A 381 -18.08 -20.36 -8.24
N ASP A 382 -18.00 -20.68 -6.98
CA ASP A 382 -18.12 -19.71 -5.91
C ASP A 382 -16.93 -18.76 -5.91
N PHE A 383 -17.20 -17.50 -5.66
CA PHE A 383 -16.20 -16.46 -5.69
C PHE A 383 -15.97 -15.84 -4.32
N PHE A 384 -14.70 -15.62 -4.02
CA PHE A 384 -14.28 -14.62 -3.05
C PHE A 384 -13.59 -13.47 -3.79
N VAL A 385 -14.01 -12.24 -3.50
CA VAL A 385 -13.44 -11.04 -4.13
C VAL A 385 -12.99 -10.03 -3.08
N VAL A 386 -11.91 -9.31 -3.40
CA VAL A 386 -11.37 -8.17 -2.66
C VAL A 386 -11.35 -6.99 -3.62
N LEU A 387 -12.42 -6.18 -3.61
CA LEU A 387 -12.57 -5.06 -4.53
C LEU A 387 -12.06 -3.78 -3.89
N LEU A 388 -11.05 -3.18 -4.50
CA LEU A 388 -10.40 -1.95 -4.04
C LEU A 388 -10.79 -0.75 -4.91
N ASP A 389 -11.41 0.25 -4.31
CA ASP A 389 -11.54 1.59 -4.87
C ASP A 389 -10.41 2.46 -4.30
N SER A 390 -9.43 2.83 -5.12
CA SER A 390 -8.27 3.66 -4.78
C SER A 390 -7.96 4.64 -5.91
N MET A 391 -7.35 5.76 -5.58
CA MET A 391 -6.84 6.75 -6.54
C MET A 391 -5.46 6.38 -7.10
N PHE A 392 -4.88 5.26 -6.67
CA PHE A 392 -3.57 4.83 -7.15
C PHE A 392 -3.57 4.59 -8.66
N ASN A 393 -2.67 5.27 -9.35
CA ASN A 393 -2.50 5.20 -10.81
C ASN A 393 -1.04 4.90 -11.22
N GLY A 394 -0.23 4.41 -10.26
CA GLY A 394 1.17 4.05 -10.46
C GLY A 394 1.35 2.65 -11.04
N MET A 395 2.60 2.19 -11.01
CA MET A 395 2.99 0.85 -11.47
C MET A 395 3.70 0.09 -10.34
N PRO A 396 3.42 -1.23 -10.17
CA PRO A 396 2.40 -2.02 -10.88
C PRO A 396 0.97 -1.54 -10.60
N ALA A 397 0.14 -1.49 -11.62
CA ALA A 397 -1.23 -0.96 -11.50
C ALA A 397 -2.16 -1.97 -10.81
N ASN A 398 -3.09 -1.47 -9.99
CA ASN A 398 -4.20 -2.29 -9.52
C ASN A 398 -5.06 -2.75 -10.70
N PRO A 399 -5.74 -3.92 -10.60
CA PRO A 399 -6.62 -4.41 -11.64
C PRO A 399 -7.73 -3.43 -12.01
N ALA A 400 -8.04 -3.32 -13.31
CA ALA A 400 -9.07 -2.41 -13.80
C ALA A 400 -10.48 -2.78 -13.31
N ASP A 401 -10.72 -4.06 -13.00
CA ASP A 401 -11.96 -4.57 -12.41
C ASP A 401 -11.99 -4.47 -10.89
N LYS A 402 -10.94 -3.87 -10.31
CA LYS A 402 -10.75 -3.64 -8.86
C LYS A 402 -10.51 -4.89 -8.02
N ASN A 403 -10.67 -6.10 -8.59
CA ASN A 403 -10.51 -7.33 -7.83
C ASN A 403 -9.03 -7.67 -7.63
N LEU A 404 -8.61 -7.74 -6.37
CA LEU A 404 -7.27 -8.16 -5.96
C LEU A 404 -7.19 -9.67 -5.65
N ALA A 405 -8.35 -10.32 -5.40
CA ALA A 405 -8.41 -11.74 -5.09
C ALA A 405 -8.33 -12.58 -6.38
N PHE A 406 -7.16 -12.60 -7.00
CA PHE A 406 -6.84 -13.43 -8.16
C PHE A 406 -5.37 -13.84 -8.14
N TYR A 407 -5.11 -15.04 -8.62
CA TYR A 407 -3.77 -15.51 -8.95
C TYR A 407 -3.48 -15.24 -10.43
N GLN A 408 -2.26 -14.86 -10.76
CA GLN A 408 -1.80 -14.74 -12.13
C GLN A 408 -0.65 -15.71 -12.38
N ASP A 409 -0.82 -16.58 -13.36
CA ASP A 409 0.22 -17.52 -13.76
C ASP A 409 1.32 -16.84 -14.59
N ALA A 410 2.42 -17.56 -14.84
CA ALA A 410 3.54 -17.05 -15.63
C ALA A 410 3.16 -16.77 -17.12
N GLY A 411 2.06 -17.31 -17.61
CA GLY A 411 1.51 -17.07 -18.94
C GLY A 411 0.61 -15.84 -19.02
N GLY A 412 0.32 -15.20 -17.88
CA GLY A 412 -0.58 -14.06 -17.77
C GLY A 412 -2.04 -14.45 -17.60
N GLY A 413 -2.36 -15.72 -17.43
CA GLY A 413 -3.69 -16.22 -17.10
C GLY A 413 -4.11 -15.78 -15.70
N LYS A 414 -5.30 -15.22 -15.55
CA LYS A 414 -5.85 -14.79 -14.25
C LYS A 414 -6.89 -15.79 -13.75
N TYR A 415 -6.71 -16.20 -12.52
CA TYR A 415 -7.56 -17.17 -11.82
C TYR A 415 -8.17 -16.48 -10.60
N PRO A 416 -9.47 -16.11 -10.63
CA PRO A 416 -10.14 -15.57 -9.44
C PRO A 416 -10.08 -16.55 -8.26
N VAL A 417 -10.05 -16.05 -7.03
CA VAL A 417 -10.13 -16.90 -5.85
C VAL A 417 -11.51 -17.53 -5.77
N GLY A 418 -11.55 -18.84 -5.85
CA GLY A 418 -12.73 -19.69 -5.89
C GLY A 418 -12.32 -21.14 -6.08
N VAL A 419 -13.27 -22.05 -6.25
CA VAL A 419 -12.97 -23.49 -6.43
C VAL A 419 -12.11 -23.74 -7.68
N ASN A 420 -12.25 -22.91 -8.70
CA ASN A 420 -11.50 -23.04 -9.96
C ASN A 420 -10.00 -22.70 -9.84
N LEU A 421 -9.50 -22.28 -8.67
CA LEU A 421 -8.06 -22.32 -8.36
C LEU A 421 -7.49 -23.75 -8.35
N ALA A 422 -8.33 -24.75 -8.14
CA ALA A 422 -7.91 -26.16 -8.24
C ALA A 422 -7.60 -26.58 -9.68
N TYR A 423 -8.00 -25.79 -10.67
CA TYR A 423 -7.80 -26.06 -12.10
C TYR A 423 -6.63 -25.24 -12.68
N SER A 424 -5.96 -25.80 -13.68
CA SER A 424 -5.15 -25.03 -14.63
C SER A 424 -5.18 -25.72 -16.00
N ALA A 425 -5.06 -24.90 -17.05
CA ALA A 425 -5.13 -25.38 -18.44
C ALA A 425 -4.07 -26.42 -18.82
N ASN A 426 -3.00 -26.56 -18.05
CA ASN A 426 -1.96 -27.58 -18.23
C ASN A 426 -2.24 -28.88 -17.44
N GLY A 427 -3.34 -28.96 -16.72
CA GLY A 427 -3.74 -30.17 -16.02
C GLY A 427 -3.06 -30.45 -14.67
N THR A 428 -2.39 -29.44 -14.10
CA THR A 428 -1.65 -29.64 -12.84
C THR A 428 -2.20 -28.81 -11.66
N GLY A 429 -3.30 -28.07 -11.86
CA GLY A 429 -3.79 -27.10 -10.89
C GLY A 429 -2.89 -25.85 -10.80
N THR A 430 -3.34 -24.80 -10.12
CA THR A 430 -2.54 -23.60 -9.86
C THR A 430 -1.54 -23.80 -8.73
N GLY A 431 -1.73 -24.86 -7.90
CA GLY A 431 -1.00 -25.09 -6.65
C GLY A 431 -1.51 -24.27 -5.46
N LEU A 432 -2.46 -23.36 -5.67
CA LEU A 432 -3.02 -22.53 -4.61
C LEU A 432 -4.15 -23.24 -3.85
N PHE A 433 -4.95 -24.07 -4.51
CA PHE A 433 -5.95 -24.92 -3.87
C PHE A 433 -5.29 -26.26 -3.49
N ASN A 434 -4.73 -26.34 -2.31
CA ASN A 434 -3.79 -27.39 -1.93
C ASN A 434 -4.15 -28.15 -0.65
N GLN A 435 -5.15 -27.71 0.11
CA GLN A 435 -5.69 -28.44 1.25
C GLN A 435 -6.83 -29.33 0.76
N CYS A 436 -6.48 -30.52 0.26
CA CYS A 436 -7.42 -31.43 -0.38
C CYS A 436 -6.86 -32.86 -0.42
N VAL A 437 -7.64 -33.80 -0.91
CA VAL A 437 -7.20 -35.15 -1.29
C VAL A 437 -6.93 -35.15 -2.79
N ASN A 438 -5.74 -35.65 -3.19
CA ASN A 438 -5.41 -35.80 -4.61
C ASN A 438 -6.42 -36.73 -5.30
N GLY A 439 -6.94 -36.30 -6.42
CA GLY A 439 -7.90 -37.05 -7.21
C GLY A 439 -8.40 -36.29 -8.43
N GLU A 440 -9.38 -36.88 -9.08
CA GLU A 440 -10.04 -36.28 -10.23
C GLU A 440 -10.91 -35.10 -9.79
N THR A 441 -10.97 -34.08 -10.65
CA THR A 441 -11.82 -32.89 -10.49
C THR A 441 -12.74 -32.73 -11.69
N GLY A 442 -13.81 -31.93 -11.55
CA GLY A 442 -14.75 -31.66 -12.65
C GLY A 442 -15.59 -32.86 -13.07
N CYS A 443 -15.86 -33.78 -12.17
CA CYS A 443 -16.45 -35.07 -12.46
C CYS A 443 -17.99 -35.10 -12.44
N SER A 444 -18.68 -34.02 -12.10
CA SER A 444 -20.13 -33.94 -12.12
C SER A 444 -20.73 -33.62 -13.50
N GLY A 445 -19.90 -33.23 -14.46
CA GLY A 445 -20.28 -32.87 -15.82
C GLY A 445 -19.50 -33.62 -16.90
N SER A 446 -19.71 -33.25 -18.17
CA SER A 446 -19.01 -33.84 -19.32
C SER A 446 -17.55 -33.38 -19.45
N GLU A 447 -17.01 -32.67 -18.46
CA GLU A 447 -15.80 -31.91 -18.59
C GLU A 447 -14.73 -32.34 -17.59
N VAL A 448 -13.68 -32.86 -18.15
CA VAL A 448 -12.29 -32.95 -17.73
C VAL A 448 -12.05 -33.45 -16.32
N SER A 449 -11.83 -34.71 -16.18
CA SER A 449 -11.11 -35.29 -15.05
C SER A 449 -9.69 -34.71 -14.94
N MET A 450 -9.52 -33.73 -14.08
CA MET A 450 -8.20 -33.14 -13.79
C MET A 450 -7.70 -33.72 -12.48
N ILE A 451 -6.41 -34.01 -12.41
CA ILE A 451 -5.74 -34.42 -11.18
C ILE A 451 -5.26 -33.14 -10.48
N THR A 452 -5.68 -32.95 -9.23
CA THR A 452 -5.17 -31.84 -8.40
C THR A 452 -3.84 -32.19 -7.76
N THR A 453 -3.10 -31.15 -7.40
CA THR A 453 -1.88 -31.27 -6.59
C THR A 453 -2.16 -30.77 -5.18
N CYS A 454 -2.62 -31.67 -4.32
CA CYS A 454 -2.87 -31.40 -2.91
C CYS A 454 -1.58 -31.55 -2.09
N GLN A 455 -1.40 -30.71 -1.06
CA GLN A 455 -0.27 -30.78 -0.13
C GLN A 455 -0.64 -31.51 1.17
N GLY A 456 -1.93 -31.65 1.47
CA GLY A 456 -2.45 -32.31 2.65
C GLY A 456 -3.87 -31.91 2.97
N THR A 457 -4.34 -32.33 4.14
CA THR A 457 -5.71 -32.06 4.62
C THR A 457 -5.73 -31.52 6.05
N ASN A 458 -4.58 -31.08 6.56
CA ASN A 458 -4.47 -30.69 7.97
C ASN A 458 -5.38 -29.51 8.34
N GLU A 459 -5.53 -28.56 7.44
CA GLU A 459 -6.38 -27.38 7.67
C GLU A 459 -7.87 -27.68 7.50
N LEU A 460 -8.22 -28.84 6.93
CA LEU A 460 -9.62 -29.27 6.82
C LEU A 460 -10.15 -29.90 8.12
N ILE A 461 -9.26 -30.42 8.99
CA ILE A 461 -9.67 -31.22 10.16
C ILE A 461 -10.53 -30.39 11.12
N GLY A 462 -11.77 -30.84 11.32
CA GLY A 462 -12.73 -30.21 12.23
C GLY A 462 -13.45 -29.00 11.64
N THR A 463 -13.18 -28.63 10.39
CA THR A 463 -13.87 -27.51 9.72
C THR A 463 -15.27 -27.90 9.24
N GLY A 464 -15.47 -29.16 8.82
CA GLY A 464 -16.62 -29.64 8.08
C GLY A 464 -16.25 -30.11 6.67
N PHE A 465 -15.24 -29.52 6.07
CA PHE A 465 -14.70 -29.92 4.76
C PHE A 465 -13.86 -31.21 4.81
N ASP A 466 -13.67 -31.79 5.99
CA ASP A 466 -12.95 -33.06 6.25
C ASP A 466 -13.87 -34.29 6.29
N THR A 467 -15.13 -34.18 5.90
CA THR A 467 -16.08 -35.29 5.88
C THR A 467 -15.92 -36.08 4.57
N PRO A 468 -15.77 -37.43 4.62
CA PRO A 468 -15.78 -38.22 3.40
C PRO A 468 -17.10 -38.07 2.64
N ARG A 469 -17.00 -37.83 1.33
CA ARG A 469 -18.16 -37.67 0.44
C ARG A 469 -18.50 -39.00 -0.22
N SER A 470 -19.78 -39.38 -0.19
CA SER A 470 -20.29 -40.52 -0.97
C SER A 470 -20.84 -40.02 -2.31
N GLY A 471 -20.36 -40.60 -3.41
CA GLY A 471 -20.85 -40.26 -4.76
C GLY A 471 -20.00 -39.24 -5.52
N SER A 472 -18.87 -38.82 -4.96
CA SER A 472 -17.87 -38.05 -5.69
C SER A 472 -17.13 -38.89 -6.72
N CYS A 473 -16.46 -38.26 -7.65
CA CYS A 473 -15.68 -38.92 -8.70
C CYS A 473 -14.48 -39.72 -8.18
N ASP A 474 -13.99 -39.40 -6.99
CA ASP A 474 -12.99 -40.15 -6.27
C ASP A 474 -13.56 -40.65 -4.94
N SER A 475 -13.55 -41.98 -4.75
CA SER A 475 -14.04 -42.62 -3.52
C SER A 475 -13.31 -42.19 -2.24
N ASN A 476 -12.16 -41.56 -2.37
CA ASN A 476 -11.36 -41.03 -1.25
C ASN A 476 -11.52 -39.52 -1.06
N SER A 477 -12.33 -38.84 -1.90
CA SER A 477 -12.51 -37.40 -1.79
C SER A 477 -13.21 -37.00 -0.49
N LEU A 478 -12.92 -35.80 -0.04
CA LEU A 478 -13.60 -35.16 1.07
C LEU A 478 -14.78 -34.33 0.55
N MET A 479 -15.63 -33.87 1.47
CA MET A 479 -16.75 -32.96 1.17
C MET A 479 -16.30 -31.69 0.44
N GLY A 480 -15.05 -31.31 0.62
CA GLY A 480 -14.49 -30.14 -0.02
C GLY A 480 -12.98 -30.08 0.12
N GLY A 481 -12.45 -28.91 -0.14
CA GLY A 481 -11.04 -28.58 0.00
C GLY A 481 -10.84 -27.11 0.28
N GLY A 482 -9.57 -26.68 0.33
CA GLY A 482 -9.22 -25.28 0.59
C GLY A 482 -7.90 -24.87 -0.05
N THR A 483 -7.62 -23.56 0.00
CA THR A 483 -6.42 -22.99 -0.60
C THR A 483 -5.20 -23.09 0.31
N GLY A 484 -5.37 -23.27 1.63
CA GLY A 484 -4.37 -22.84 2.58
C GLY A 484 -4.31 -21.30 2.65
N TRP A 485 -3.34 -20.76 3.40
CA TRP A 485 -3.20 -19.33 3.54
C TRP A 485 -2.66 -18.67 2.26
N LEU A 486 -3.38 -17.66 1.81
CA LEU A 486 -3.08 -16.79 0.68
C LEU A 486 -2.86 -15.37 1.18
N VAL A 487 -2.03 -14.61 0.47
CA VAL A 487 -1.83 -13.17 0.72
C VAL A 487 -2.27 -12.39 -0.50
N THR A 488 -3.29 -11.55 -0.32
CA THR A 488 -3.81 -10.60 -1.31
C THR A 488 -3.21 -9.23 -1.07
N ARG A 489 -2.70 -8.58 -2.13
CA ARG A 489 -2.03 -7.27 -2.06
C ARG A 489 -2.66 -6.27 -3.00
N GLY A 490 -2.65 -4.98 -2.59
CA GLY A 490 -3.10 -3.87 -3.41
C GLY A 490 -2.35 -2.59 -3.11
N ASN A 491 -2.18 -1.75 -4.13
CA ASN A 491 -1.49 -0.47 -4.02
C ASN A 491 -2.47 0.66 -3.68
N VAL A 492 -1.99 1.63 -2.89
CA VAL A 492 -2.77 2.76 -2.40
C VAL A 492 -1.96 4.06 -2.47
N VAL A 493 -2.64 5.18 -2.30
CA VAL A 493 -2.01 6.50 -2.12
C VAL A 493 -2.11 6.89 -0.66
N GLY A 494 -0.99 7.30 -0.05
CA GLY A 494 -0.97 7.77 1.34
C GLY A 494 -1.99 8.87 1.59
N GLY A 495 -2.73 8.79 2.70
CA GLY A 495 -3.76 9.76 3.09
C GLY A 495 -5.09 9.69 2.33
N GLU A 496 -5.20 8.92 1.24
CA GLU A 496 -6.46 8.77 0.51
C GLU A 496 -7.53 8.05 1.34
N ILE A 497 -8.79 8.18 0.93
CA ILE A 497 -9.89 7.38 1.47
C ILE A 497 -10.23 6.30 0.47
N ILE A 498 -9.92 5.05 0.81
CA ILE A 498 -10.26 3.88 0.02
C ILE A 498 -11.61 3.31 0.42
N LYS A 499 -12.23 2.58 -0.50
CA LYS A 499 -13.30 1.64 -0.20
C LYS A 499 -12.82 0.23 -0.52
N LEU A 500 -12.81 -0.63 0.49
CA LEU A 500 -12.47 -2.03 0.39
C LEU A 500 -13.71 -2.87 0.60
N ARG A 501 -14.04 -3.74 -0.36
CA ARG A 501 -15.19 -4.63 -0.33
C ARG A 501 -14.72 -6.08 -0.36
N LEU A 502 -15.00 -6.81 0.70
CA LEU A 502 -14.67 -8.21 0.87
C LEU A 502 -15.98 -9.00 0.73
N ALA A 503 -16.12 -9.80 -0.32
CA ALA A 503 -17.39 -10.48 -0.57
C ALA A 503 -17.20 -11.93 -1.00
N ILE A 504 -18.15 -12.79 -0.59
CA ILE A 504 -18.28 -14.17 -1.03
C ILE A 504 -19.72 -14.44 -1.42
N TRP A 505 -19.95 -15.26 -2.45
CA TRP A 505 -21.28 -15.66 -2.91
C TRP A 505 -21.24 -16.97 -3.69
N ASP A 506 -22.38 -17.70 -3.71
CA ASP A 506 -22.57 -18.84 -4.59
C ASP A 506 -22.98 -18.36 -5.98
N THR A 507 -22.46 -19.04 -6.99
CA THR A 507 -22.72 -18.75 -8.39
C THR A 507 -23.52 -19.88 -9.01
N SER A 508 -24.58 -19.54 -9.72
CA SER A 508 -25.48 -20.45 -10.45
C SER A 508 -26.54 -21.15 -9.60
N ASP A 509 -26.26 -21.59 -8.41
CA ASP A 509 -27.21 -22.15 -7.47
C ASP A 509 -27.00 -21.66 -6.04
N SER A 510 -27.48 -22.34 -5.04
CA SER A 510 -27.38 -22.04 -3.61
C SER A 510 -27.13 -23.30 -2.80
N ALA A 511 -26.40 -24.25 -3.38
CA ALA A 511 -26.03 -25.50 -2.75
C ALA A 511 -24.52 -25.61 -2.70
N LEU A 512 -23.99 -26.36 -1.74
CA LEU A 512 -22.55 -26.58 -1.61
C LEU A 512 -21.79 -25.31 -1.19
N ASP A 513 -21.94 -24.96 0.05
CA ASP A 513 -21.40 -23.72 0.62
C ASP A 513 -19.88 -23.57 0.51
N SER A 514 -19.48 -22.32 0.35
CA SER A 514 -18.07 -21.87 0.45
C SER A 514 -17.85 -20.96 1.66
N LEU A 515 -16.61 -20.90 2.14
CA LEU A 515 -16.23 -20.13 3.31
C LEU A 515 -14.84 -19.50 3.12
N VAL A 516 -14.69 -18.27 3.56
CA VAL A 516 -13.38 -17.60 3.63
C VAL A 516 -13.07 -17.18 5.06
N VAL A 517 -11.84 -17.45 5.48
CA VAL A 517 -11.23 -16.96 6.70
C VAL A 517 -10.33 -15.80 6.34
N LEU A 518 -10.42 -14.69 7.08
CA LEU A 518 -9.69 -13.44 6.82
C LEU A 518 -8.94 -13.01 8.09
N ASP A 519 -7.70 -12.53 7.92
CA ASP A 519 -6.84 -12.15 9.01
C ASP A 519 -5.66 -11.28 8.55
N ASN A 520 -4.89 -10.71 9.47
CA ASN A 520 -3.58 -10.11 9.27
C ASN A 520 -3.56 -9.06 8.14
N PHE A 521 -4.42 -8.04 8.27
CA PHE A 521 -4.33 -6.87 7.41
C PHE A 521 -3.13 -6.02 7.82
N GLN A 522 -2.25 -5.73 6.88
CA GLN A 522 -1.03 -4.95 7.13
C GLN A 522 -0.84 -3.86 6.10
N TRP A 523 -0.44 -2.66 6.55
CA TRP A 523 0.07 -1.60 5.70
C TRP A 523 1.54 -1.80 5.36
N SER A 524 1.97 -1.25 4.23
CA SER A 524 3.38 -1.27 3.81
C SER A 524 3.77 0.08 3.20
N VAL A 525 4.98 0.53 3.53
CA VAL A 525 5.60 1.73 2.92
C VAL A 525 6.16 1.45 1.52
N GLU A 526 6.21 0.19 1.13
CA GLU A 526 6.64 -0.22 -0.20
C GLU A 526 5.42 -0.53 -1.08
N GLY A 527 5.55 -0.28 -2.38
CA GLY A 527 4.57 -0.74 -3.36
C GLY A 527 4.58 -2.26 -3.49
N SER A 528 3.50 -2.84 -3.96
CA SER A 528 3.35 -4.28 -4.14
C SER A 528 2.98 -4.65 -5.57
N ASP A 529 3.16 -5.91 -5.94
CA ASP A 529 2.51 -6.51 -7.10
C ASP A 529 1.07 -6.88 -6.72
N PRO A 530 0.05 -6.21 -7.30
CA PRO A 530 -1.35 -6.48 -6.95
C PRO A 530 -1.81 -7.87 -7.36
N GLY A 531 -2.57 -8.53 -6.50
CA GLY A 531 -3.07 -9.88 -6.71
C GLY A 531 -2.84 -10.77 -5.50
N THR A 532 -3.03 -12.06 -5.68
CA THR A 532 -3.01 -13.08 -4.63
C THR A 532 -1.92 -14.12 -4.90
N VAL A 533 -1.17 -14.45 -3.87
CA VAL A 533 -0.11 -15.46 -3.90
C VAL A 533 -0.23 -16.39 -2.69
N VAL A 534 0.44 -17.53 -2.73
CA VAL A 534 0.62 -18.38 -1.53
C VAL A 534 1.48 -17.61 -0.52
N GLU A 535 1.14 -17.72 0.75
CA GLU A 535 1.91 -17.12 1.84
C GLU A 535 3.27 -17.82 2.05
#